data_28cd67cc851eb2cad45719881d5a6c4c
#
_entry.id   28cd67cc851eb2cad45719881d5a6c4c
#
_cell.length_a   1.000
_cell.length_b   1.000
_cell.length_c   1.000
_cell.angle_alpha   90.00
_cell.angle_beta   90.00
_cell.angle_gamma   90.00
#
_symmetry.space_group_name_H-M   'P 1'
#
loop_
_entity.id
_entity.type
_entity.pdbx_description
1 polymer ?
#
loop_
_entity_poly.entity_id
_entity_poly.type
_entity_poly.pdbx_seq_one_letter_code
_entity_poly.pdbx_strand_id
1 'polypeptide(L)'
;EERYEIINYLLNLAIDDKTFSENENNFIDNVAKSLELDNEKYREIKKQKTASVKFVGFDNSSSETLFGITENMTKEEKVKILRKEYSRWNALTNNNDKAIRERAREMRDLAAKLRLGLSR
;
A
#
# COMPACT_ATOMS: atom_id res chain seq x y z
N GLU A 1 2.00 -18.12 -10.48
CA GLU A 1 1.54 -19.07 -9.48
C GLU A 1 0.09 -18.84 -9.08
N GLU A 2 -0.62 -19.92 -8.79
CA GLU A 2 -2.05 -19.86 -8.44
C GLU A 2 -2.36 -18.95 -7.25
N ARG A 3 -1.47 -18.95 -6.25
CA ARG A 3 -1.66 -18.13 -5.03
C ARG A 3 -1.72 -16.64 -5.37
N TYR A 4 -0.85 -16.19 -6.25
CA TYR A 4 -0.84 -14.79 -6.66
C TYR A 4 -2.01 -14.45 -7.57
N GLU A 5 -2.50 -15.43 -8.34
CA GLU A 5 -3.70 -15.25 -9.15
C GLU A 5 -4.93 -15.01 -8.28
N ILE A 6 -5.03 -15.71 -7.15
CA ILE A 6 -6.10 -15.50 -6.19
C ILE A 6 -6.06 -14.06 -5.65
N ILE A 7 -4.88 -13.57 -5.28
CA ILE A 7 -4.72 -12.21 -4.78
C ILE A 7 -5.07 -11.19 -5.86
N ASN A 8 -4.62 -11.39 -7.08
CA ASN A 8 -4.97 -10.50 -8.21
C ASN A 8 -6.47 -10.43 -8.41
N TYR A 9 -7.14 -11.59 -8.37
CA TYR A 9 -8.59 -11.66 -8.52
C TYR A 9 -9.32 -10.89 -7.41
N LEU A 10 -8.90 -11.10 -6.16
CA LEU A 10 -9.49 -10.42 -5.02
C LEU A 10 -9.29 -8.91 -5.07
N LEU A 11 -8.10 -8.47 -5.47
CA LEU A 11 -7.82 -7.04 -5.62
C LEU A 11 -8.69 -6.43 -6.72
N ASN A 12 -8.84 -7.13 -7.84
CA ASN A 12 -9.69 -6.66 -8.92
C ASN A 12 -11.15 -6.50 -8.47
N LEU A 13 -11.65 -7.43 -7.67
CA LEU A 13 -13.01 -7.33 -7.13
C LEU A 13 -13.12 -6.16 -6.14
N ALA A 14 -12.12 -6.00 -5.28
CA ALA A 14 -12.14 -4.99 -4.23
C ALA A 14 -12.11 -3.56 -4.79
N ILE A 15 -11.46 -3.35 -5.94
CA ILE A 15 -11.29 -2.02 -6.53
C ILE A 15 -12.23 -1.78 -7.72
N ASP A 16 -13.31 -2.52 -7.77
CA ASP A 16 -14.29 -2.43 -8.87
C ASP A 16 -14.86 -1.01 -9.03
N ASP A 17 -15.09 -0.30 -7.94
CA ASP A 17 -15.63 1.06 -7.92
C ASP A 17 -14.54 2.14 -7.95
N LYS A 18 -13.32 1.77 -8.25
CA LYS A 18 -12.14 2.64 -8.20
C LYS A 18 -11.87 3.19 -6.79
N THR A 19 -12.35 2.49 -5.78
CA THR A 19 -12.05 2.78 -4.38
C THR A 19 -11.52 1.52 -3.71
N PHE A 20 -10.82 1.70 -2.61
CA PHE A 20 -10.24 0.60 -1.86
C PHE A 20 -10.37 0.92 -0.38
N SER A 21 -11.19 0.15 0.33
CA SER A 21 -11.46 0.43 1.75
C SER A 21 -10.48 -0.28 2.68
N GLU A 22 -10.39 0.21 3.90
CA GLU A 22 -9.60 -0.43 4.95
C GLU A 22 -10.06 -1.87 5.19
N ASN A 23 -11.37 -2.11 5.22
CA ASN A 23 -11.91 -3.46 5.42
C ASN A 23 -11.48 -4.41 4.33
N GLU A 24 -11.53 -3.95 3.07
CA GLU A 24 -11.08 -4.75 1.93
C GLU A 24 -9.59 -5.04 2.01
N ASN A 25 -8.81 -4.02 2.37
CA ASN A 25 -7.37 -4.18 2.55
C ASN A 25 -7.04 -5.22 3.61
N ASN A 26 -7.71 -5.14 4.76
CA ASN A 26 -7.49 -6.09 5.87
C ASN A 26 -7.87 -7.51 5.48
N PHE A 27 -8.98 -7.68 4.77
CA PHE A 27 -9.40 -8.98 4.31
C PHE A 27 -8.36 -9.61 3.37
N ILE A 28 -7.90 -8.83 2.39
CA ILE A 28 -6.92 -9.33 1.42
C ILE A 28 -5.56 -9.60 2.06
N ASP A 29 -5.14 -8.74 3.00
CA ASP A 29 -3.91 -8.97 3.75
C ASP A 29 -3.98 -10.30 4.53
N ASN A 30 -5.13 -10.60 5.13
CA ASN A 30 -5.31 -11.86 5.85
C ASN A 30 -5.25 -13.07 4.91
N VAL A 31 -5.85 -12.95 3.73
CA VAL A 31 -5.78 -14.02 2.72
C VAL A 31 -4.32 -14.23 2.28
N ALA A 32 -3.60 -13.15 2.04
CA ALA A 32 -2.20 -13.23 1.64
C ALA A 32 -1.34 -13.94 2.70
N LYS A 33 -1.59 -13.65 3.97
CA LYS A 33 -0.93 -14.35 5.08
C LYS A 33 -1.24 -15.83 5.08
N SER A 34 -2.50 -16.18 4.88
CA SER A 34 -2.93 -17.59 4.84
C SER A 34 -2.29 -18.36 3.70
N LEU A 35 -2.02 -17.69 2.59
CA LEU A 35 -1.38 -18.29 1.42
C LEU A 35 0.14 -18.29 1.52
N GLU A 36 0.69 -17.71 2.58
CA GLU A 36 2.15 -17.63 2.82
C GLU A 36 2.90 -16.96 1.68
N LEU A 37 2.34 -15.87 1.15
CA LEU A 37 2.96 -15.14 0.06
C LEU A 37 4.18 -14.35 0.53
N ASP A 38 5.13 -14.13 -0.37
CA ASP A 38 6.25 -13.24 -0.13
C ASP A 38 5.72 -11.81 0.05
N ASN A 39 6.01 -11.20 1.19
CA ASN A 39 5.51 -9.88 1.56
C ASN A 39 5.87 -8.81 0.54
N GLU A 40 7.09 -8.82 0.04
CA GLU A 40 7.55 -7.82 -0.90
C GLU A 40 6.82 -7.95 -2.24
N LYS A 41 6.67 -9.17 -2.71
CA LYS A 41 5.99 -9.45 -3.98
C LYS A 41 4.51 -9.12 -3.90
N TYR A 42 3.85 -9.49 -2.80
CA TYR A 42 2.45 -9.16 -2.57
C TYR A 42 2.25 -7.65 -2.53
N ARG A 43 3.13 -6.94 -1.82
CA ARG A 43 3.06 -5.49 -1.69
C ARG A 43 3.20 -4.80 -3.06
N GLU A 44 4.08 -5.31 -3.92
CA GLU A 44 4.24 -4.81 -5.29
C GLU A 44 2.95 -4.97 -6.09
N ILE A 45 2.34 -6.16 -6.02
CA ILE A 45 1.10 -6.43 -6.73
C ILE A 45 0.00 -5.48 -6.25
N LYS A 46 -0.17 -5.35 -4.95
CA LYS A 46 -1.17 -4.46 -4.36
C LYS A 46 -0.95 -3.02 -4.80
N LYS A 47 0.29 -2.56 -4.79
CA LYS A 47 0.64 -1.21 -5.20
C LYS A 47 0.27 -0.93 -6.66
N GLN A 48 0.59 -1.85 -7.55
CA GLN A 48 0.26 -1.71 -8.96
C GLN A 48 -1.26 -1.65 -9.18
N LYS A 49 -2.00 -2.51 -8.48
CA LYS A 49 -3.45 -2.58 -8.62
C LYS A 49 -4.16 -1.35 -8.04
N THR A 50 -3.60 -0.75 -7.00
CA THR A 50 -4.23 0.38 -6.30
C THR A 50 -3.67 1.74 -6.70
N ALA A 51 -2.81 1.80 -7.70
CA ALA A 51 -2.12 3.05 -8.08
C ALA A 51 -3.07 4.17 -8.51
N SER A 52 -4.22 3.83 -9.07
CA SER A 52 -5.19 4.83 -9.56
C SER A 52 -6.50 4.84 -8.77
N VAL A 53 -6.57 4.14 -7.63
CA VAL A 53 -7.79 4.07 -6.85
C VAL A 53 -7.72 4.98 -5.62
N LYS A 54 -8.89 5.35 -5.11
CA LYS A 54 -9.02 6.18 -3.92
C LYS A 54 -9.14 5.28 -2.70
N PHE A 55 -8.33 5.53 -1.67
CA PHE A 55 -8.42 4.82 -0.41
C PHE A 55 -9.49 5.43 0.48
N VAL A 56 -10.27 4.58 1.12
CA VAL A 56 -11.42 5.01 1.93
C VAL A 56 -11.36 4.32 3.30
N GLY A 57 -11.63 5.08 4.35
CA GLY A 57 -11.73 4.53 5.70
C GLY A 57 -10.40 4.31 6.41
N PHE A 58 -9.30 4.83 5.87
CA PHE A 58 -7.99 4.68 6.49
C PHE A 58 -7.70 5.83 7.44
N ASP A 59 -7.17 5.51 8.61
CA ASP A 59 -6.64 6.50 9.55
C ASP A 59 -5.12 6.37 9.64
N ASN A 60 -4.49 7.08 10.57
CA ASN A 60 -3.02 7.07 10.68
C ASN A 60 -2.44 5.69 11.02
N SER A 61 -3.12 4.91 11.85
CA SER A 61 -2.62 3.58 12.18
C SER A 61 -2.87 2.59 11.06
N SER A 62 -4.00 2.73 10.35
CA SER A 62 -4.30 1.90 9.20
C SER A 62 -3.37 2.23 8.02
N SER A 63 -2.86 3.46 7.96
CA SER A 63 -1.95 3.88 6.90
C SER A 63 -0.67 3.07 6.89
N GLU A 64 -0.20 2.62 8.04
CA GLU A 64 0.98 1.77 8.10
C GLU A 64 0.76 0.46 7.35
N THR A 65 -0.43 -0.10 7.42
CA THR A 65 -0.73 -1.35 6.70
C THR A 65 -0.74 -1.17 5.19
N LEU A 66 -1.02 0.03 4.69
CA LEU A 66 -0.93 0.32 3.25
C LEU A 66 0.48 0.10 2.72
N PHE A 67 1.48 0.36 3.54
CA PHE A 67 2.88 0.20 3.17
C PHE A 67 3.46 -1.15 3.57
N GLY A 68 2.63 -2.05 4.10
CA GLY A 68 3.08 -3.36 4.54
C GLY A 68 3.85 -3.34 5.85
N ILE A 69 3.68 -2.29 6.64
CA ILE A 69 4.34 -2.15 7.94
C ILE A 69 3.51 -2.88 9.00
N THR A 70 4.19 -3.67 9.84
CA THR A 70 3.55 -4.40 10.93
C THR A 70 4.10 -3.91 12.27
N GLU A 71 3.36 -4.19 13.35
CA GLU A 71 3.77 -3.81 14.70
C GLU A 71 5.06 -4.50 15.15
N ASN A 72 5.35 -5.65 14.59
CA ASN A 72 6.54 -6.43 14.96
C ASN A 72 7.83 -5.89 14.36
N MET A 73 7.74 -4.95 13.45
CA MET A 73 8.93 -4.37 12.80
C MET A 73 9.64 -3.39 13.72
N THR A 74 10.97 -3.36 13.63
CA THR A 74 11.74 -2.37 14.35
C THR A 74 11.56 -1.00 13.72
N LYS A 75 11.91 0.05 14.47
CA LYS A 75 11.85 1.42 13.96
C LYS A 75 12.69 1.58 12.69
N GLU A 76 13.87 0.98 12.66
CA GLU A 76 14.77 1.03 11.51
C GLU A 76 14.15 0.37 10.29
N GLU A 77 13.49 -0.76 10.48
CA GLU A 77 12.80 -1.46 9.39
C GLU A 77 11.66 -0.61 8.83
N LYS A 78 10.87 0.01 9.71
CA LYS A 78 9.77 0.88 9.30
C LYS A 78 10.28 2.09 8.52
N VAL A 79 11.33 2.74 9.00
CA VAL A 79 11.93 3.90 8.32
C VAL A 79 12.45 3.51 6.94
N LYS A 80 13.09 2.36 6.84
CA LYS A 80 13.61 1.87 5.56
C LYS A 80 12.49 1.68 4.54
N ILE A 81 11.39 1.07 4.97
CA ILE A 81 10.22 0.87 4.10
C ILE A 81 9.64 2.21 3.67
N LEU A 82 9.47 3.14 4.61
CA LEU A 82 8.88 4.44 4.30
C LEU A 82 9.74 5.27 3.36
N ARG A 83 11.06 5.21 3.49
CA ARG A 83 11.97 5.89 2.55
C ARG A 83 11.83 5.32 1.14
N LYS A 84 11.76 4.00 1.03
CA LYS A 84 11.62 3.32 -0.25
C LYS A 84 10.28 3.68 -0.89
N GLU A 85 9.21 3.68 -0.11
CA GLU A 85 7.88 4.04 -0.59
C GLU A 85 7.81 5.51 -0.99
N TYR A 86 8.40 6.39 -0.21
CA TYR A 86 8.45 7.81 -0.55
C TYR A 86 9.11 8.03 -1.92
N SER A 87 10.29 7.43 -2.13
CA SER A 87 11.01 7.57 -3.39
C SER A 87 10.19 7.05 -4.57
N ARG A 88 9.53 5.92 -4.38
CA ARG A 88 8.73 5.30 -5.44
C ARG A 88 7.53 6.16 -5.81
N TRP A 89 6.77 6.63 -4.82
CA TRP A 89 5.61 7.46 -5.09
C TRP A 89 6.02 8.84 -5.63
N ASN A 90 7.14 9.38 -5.13
CA ASN A 90 7.65 10.64 -5.64
C ASN A 90 7.95 10.56 -7.14
N ALA A 91 8.50 9.45 -7.60
CA ALA A 91 8.76 9.25 -9.02
C ALA A 91 7.47 9.25 -9.85
N LEU A 92 6.36 8.79 -9.27
CA LEU A 92 5.07 8.73 -9.96
C LEU A 92 4.33 10.09 -9.99
N THR A 93 4.80 11.09 -9.25
CA THR A 93 4.15 12.41 -9.25
C THR A 93 4.27 13.11 -10.60
N ASN A 94 5.12 12.62 -11.50
CA ASN A 94 5.27 13.14 -12.87
C ASN A 94 4.65 12.23 -13.93
N ASN A 95 3.83 11.25 -13.50
CA ASN A 95 3.18 10.33 -14.41
C ASN A 95 2.20 11.07 -15.33
N ASN A 96 2.01 10.60 -16.55
CA ASN A 96 1.09 11.20 -17.51
C ASN A 96 -0.38 11.06 -17.12
N ASP A 97 -0.72 10.04 -16.33
CA ASP A 97 -2.07 9.81 -15.86
C ASP A 97 -2.35 10.69 -14.63
N LYS A 98 -3.37 11.54 -14.74
CA LYS A 98 -3.73 12.46 -13.66
C LYS A 98 -4.09 11.75 -12.36
N ALA A 99 -4.85 10.65 -12.46
CA ALA A 99 -5.26 9.89 -11.27
C ALA A 99 -4.05 9.31 -10.56
N ILE A 100 -3.07 8.80 -11.31
CA ILE A 100 -1.84 8.27 -10.73
C ILE A 100 -1.02 9.39 -10.08
N ARG A 101 -0.91 10.55 -10.74
CA ARG A 101 -0.20 11.69 -10.15
C ARG A 101 -0.79 12.12 -8.82
N GLU A 102 -2.10 12.23 -8.75
CA GLU A 102 -2.78 12.66 -7.51
C GLU A 102 -2.61 11.62 -6.41
N ARG A 103 -2.75 10.35 -6.75
CA ARG A 103 -2.53 9.26 -5.78
C ARG A 103 -1.08 9.25 -5.29
N ALA A 104 -0.14 9.46 -6.20
CA ALA A 104 1.28 9.48 -5.86
C ALA A 104 1.60 10.57 -4.86
N ARG A 105 1.03 11.76 -5.03
CA ARG A 105 1.22 12.87 -4.10
C ARG A 105 0.69 12.53 -2.72
N GLU A 106 -0.52 11.96 -2.65
CA GLU A 106 -1.13 11.55 -1.38
C GLU A 106 -0.29 10.51 -0.66
N MET A 107 0.15 9.48 -1.38
CA MET A 107 0.93 8.40 -0.80
C MET A 107 2.33 8.85 -0.39
N ARG A 108 2.94 9.71 -1.19
CA ARG A 108 4.24 10.30 -0.86
C ARG A 108 4.17 11.11 0.44
N ASP A 109 3.15 11.97 0.54
CA ASP A 109 3.00 12.82 1.70
C ASP A 109 2.67 11.99 2.95
N LEU A 110 1.89 10.93 2.78
CA LEU A 110 1.59 10.01 3.88
C LEU A 110 2.84 9.29 4.37
N ALA A 111 3.68 8.81 3.47
CA ALA A 111 4.94 8.16 3.84
C ALA A 111 5.85 9.12 4.60
N ALA A 112 5.94 10.36 4.16
CA ALA A 112 6.73 11.40 4.83
C ALA A 112 6.20 11.67 6.23
N LYS A 113 4.88 11.76 6.38
CA LYS A 113 4.24 12.01 7.67
C LYS A 113 4.49 10.88 8.66
N LEU A 114 4.36 9.63 8.21
CA LEU A 114 4.61 8.47 9.06
C LEU A 114 6.08 8.40 9.49
N ARG A 115 6.99 8.68 8.55
CA ARG A 115 8.42 8.68 8.87
C ARG A 115 8.76 9.76 9.90
N LEU A 116 8.17 10.92 9.77
CA LEU A 116 8.39 12.03 10.71
C LEU A 116 7.91 11.64 12.11
N GLY A 117 6.78 10.95 12.21
CA GLY A 117 6.27 10.44 13.48
C GLY A 117 7.21 9.45 14.15
N LEU A 118 7.92 8.64 13.37
CA LEU A 118 8.90 7.69 13.90
C LEU A 118 10.19 8.34 14.36
N SER A 119 10.47 9.55 13.89
CA SER A 119 11.69 10.28 14.25
C SER A 119 11.61 10.96 15.61
N ARG A 120 10.43 11.02 16.20
CA ARG A 120 10.18 11.69 17.49
C ARG A 120 10.39 10.79 18.68
#